data_aae2a23a002e7e39f10ed81d045236e9
#
_entry.id   aae2a23a002e7e39f10ed81d045236e9
#
_cell.length_a   1.000
_cell.length_b   1.000
_cell.length_c   1.000
_cell.angle_alpha   90.00
_cell.angle_beta   90.00
_cell.angle_gamma   90.00
#
_symmetry.space_group_name_H-M   'P 1'
#
loop_
_entity.id
_entity.type
_entity.pdbx_description
1 polymer ?
#
loop_
_entity_poly.entity_id
_entity_poly.type
_entity_poly.pdbx_seq_one_letter_code
_entity_poly.pdbx_strand_id
1 'polypeptide(L)'
;TISALIATGIASIAVGALTNTPLIQGPSLTIATFISYTVCRNFGYSYSQALAIVFISGVVFFLLAITGLEKRLHRVIPNNIKYAVTGGIGMYIVLQGLIKSYIFEKSGNGFLFINLLNFNNTHNKTAMLTICGIILIIILINKHIHGAIFIGKLVCILAAIPLGMTGNIYVNKVFISPFVFSINMNGLIDSTSVKSIVVSLFNIGMIVFVICIMDIFETISTTIAMKNFIWLKPKECENVIDKEMPKILEVDSATTSLGALIGMTTVSTYVESNTGVVEGARTGLTAIITGLLFIITVPFTTFTTAV
;
A
#
# COMPACT_ATOMS: atom_id res chain seq x y z
N THR A 1 -7.05 7.91 -8.34
CA THR A 1 -6.03 8.70 -7.60
C THR A 1 -6.65 9.57 -6.53
N ILE A 2 -7.68 10.39 -6.81
CA ILE A 2 -8.32 11.28 -5.82
C ILE A 2 -8.90 10.50 -4.65
N SER A 3 -9.68 9.45 -4.92
CA SER A 3 -10.22 8.55 -3.88
C SER A 3 -9.11 7.99 -2.99
N ALA A 4 -7.99 7.60 -3.60
CA ALA A 4 -6.84 7.07 -2.85
C ALA A 4 -6.22 8.14 -1.94
N LEU A 5 -6.02 9.37 -2.41
CA LEU A 5 -5.47 10.46 -1.60
C LEU A 5 -6.38 10.84 -0.42
N ILE A 6 -7.69 10.90 -0.65
CA ILE A 6 -8.67 11.20 0.40
C ILE A 6 -8.72 10.07 1.43
N ALA A 7 -8.84 8.81 0.97
CA ALA A 7 -8.89 7.66 1.86
C ALA A 7 -7.59 7.52 2.67
N THR A 8 -6.42 7.64 2.02
CA THR A 8 -5.10 7.64 2.67
C THR A 8 -4.98 8.77 3.70
N GLY A 9 -5.43 9.98 3.34
CA GLY A 9 -5.40 11.12 4.25
C GLY A 9 -6.23 10.89 5.50
N ILE A 10 -7.50 10.48 5.35
CA ILE A 10 -8.41 10.20 6.46
C ILE A 10 -7.87 9.05 7.32
N ALA A 11 -7.43 7.95 6.69
CA ALA A 11 -6.91 6.79 7.40
C ALA A 11 -5.64 7.11 8.19
N SER A 12 -4.70 7.86 7.62
CA SER A 12 -3.47 8.27 8.30
C SER A 12 -3.75 9.19 9.49
N ILE A 13 -4.70 10.13 9.35
CA ILE A 13 -5.14 10.98 10.46
C ILE A 13 -5.77 10.12 11.57
N ALA A 14 -6.63 9.17 11.20
CA ALA A 14 -7.30 8.30 12.16
C ALA A 14 -6.29 7.45 12.96
N VAL A 15 -5.35 6.80 12.29
CA VAL A 15 -4.30 6.02 12.97
C VAL A 15 -3.45 6.91 13.85
N GLY A 16 -2.96 8.04 13.34
CA GLY A 16 -2.14 8.97 14.12
C GLY A 16 -2.83 9.49 15.38
N ALA A 17 -4.12 9.83 15.27
CA ALA A 17 -4.90 10.36 16.38
C ALA A 17 -5.28 9.29 17.42
N LEU A 18 -5.64 8.07 16.97
CA LEU A 18 -6.15 7.03 17.85
C LEU A 18 -5.05 6.19 18.51
N THR A 19 -3.93 5.97 17.79
CA THR A 19 -2.84 5.09 18.27
C THR A 19 -1.60 5.86 18.71
N ASN A 20 -1.51 7.15 18.37
CA ASN A 20 -0.33 7.98 18.59
C ASN A 20 0.97 7.37 18.03
N THR A 21 0.87 6.61 16.95
CA THR A 21 2.00 6.00 16.25
C THR A 21 2.32 6.73 14.95
N PRO A 22 3.60 6.80 14.51
CA PRO A 22 3.99 7.46 13.26
C PRO A 22 3.71 6.57 12.02
N LEU A 23 2.64 5.77 12.07
CA LEU A 23 2.22 4.91 10.98
C LEU A 23 1.33 5.67 10.02
N ILE A 24 1.66 5.61 8.75
CA ILE A 24 0.88 6.18 7.65
C ILE A 24 0.12 5.03 6.99
N GLN A 25 -1.12 5.27 6.63
CA GLN A 25 -1.92 4.29 5.89
C GLN A 25 -2.09 4.69 4.43
N GLY A 26 -2.29 3.71 3.57
CA GLY A 26 -2.54 3.95 2.15
C GLY A 26 -2.88 2.68 1.37
N PRO A 27 -3.02 2.79 0.03
CA PRO A 27 -3.41 1.64 -0.80
C PRO A 27 -2.35 0.55 -0.78
N SER A 28 -2.72 -0.65 -0.33
CA SER A 28 -1.85 -1.83 -0.40
C SER A 28 -1.59 -2.22 -1.86
N LEU A 29 -0.32 -2.24 -2.25
CA LEU A 29 0.09 -2.72 -3.58
C LEU A 29 -0.13 -4.22 -3.74
N THR A 30 0.10 -4.98 -2.69
CA THR A 30 -0.03 -6.43 -2.65
C THR A 30 -1.47 -6.86 -2.88
N ILE A 31 -2.39 -6.29 -2.09
CA ILE A 31 -3.81 -6.61 -2.18
C ILE A 31 -4.43 -6.04 -3.47
N ALA A 32 -4.01 -4.85 -3.91
CA ALA A 32 -4.48 -4.28 -5.17
C ALA A 32 -4.11 -5.16 -6.37
N THR A 33 -2.91 -5.74 -6.40
CA THR A 33 -2.53 -6.69 -7.46
C THR A 33 -3.30 -8.01 -7.36
N PHE A 34 -3.52 -8.53 -6.16
CA PHE A 34 -4.36 -9.72 -5.94
C PHE A 34 -5.79 -9.48 -6.45
N ILE A 35 -6.40 -8.35 -6.11
CA ILE A 35 -7.74 -7.99 -6.58
C ILE A 35 -7.77 -7.88 -8.11
N SER A 36 -6.83 -7.17 -8.72
CA SER A 36 -6.82 -6.94 -10.16
C SER A 36 -6.63 -8.24 -10.96
N TYR A 37 -5.66 -9.07 -10.57
CA TYR A 37 -5.31 -10.27 -11.33
C TYR A 37 -6.14 -11.48 -10.92
N THR A 38 -6.37 -11.69 -9.63
CA THR A 38 -7.07 -12.90 -9.16
C THR A 38 -8.58 -12.67 -9.13
N VAL A 39 -9.04 -11.61 -8.48
CA VAL A 39 -10.47 -11.40 -8.29
C VAL A 39 -11.14 -10.93 -9.59
N CYS A 40 -10.60 -9.89 -10.23
CA CYS A 40 -11.23 -9.35 -11.42
C CYS A 40 -10.93 -10.19 -12.68
N ARG A 41 -9.67 -10.57 -12.89
CA ARG A 41 -9.29 -11.24 -14.15
C ARG A 41 -9.54 -12.75 -14.14
N ASN A 42 -9.21 -13.46 -13.06
CA ASN A 42 -9.36 -14.93 -13.02
C ASN A 42 -10.75 -15.36 -12.60
N PHE A 43 -11.34 -14.73 -11.57
CA PHE A 43 -12.70 -15.04 -11.12
C PHE A 43 -13.77 -14.28 -11.90
N GLY A 44 -13.42 -13.26 -12.70
CA GLY A 44 -14.36 -12.53 -13.57
C GLY A 44 -15.24 -11.52 -12.86
N TYR A 45 -14.97 -11.18 -11.60
CA TYR A 45 -15.74 -10.14 -10.89
C TYR A 45 -15.44 -8.75 -11.44
N SER A 46 -16.48 -7.92 -11.57
CA SER A 46 -16.32 -6.50 -11.88
C SER A 46 -15.62 -5.77 -10.75
N TYR A 47 -15.02 -4.60 -11.05
CA TYR A 47 -14.35 -3.80 -10.01
C TYR A 47 -15.29 -3.39 -8.86
N SER A 48 -16.55 -3.06 -9.17
CA SER A 48 -17.56 -2.73 -8.15
C SER A 48 -17.92 -3.92 -7.25
N GLN A 49 -17.93 -5.14 -7.79
CA GLN A 49 -18.10 -6.37 -7.02
C GLN A 49 -16.86 -6.67 -6.17
N ALA A 50 -15.67 -6.45 -6.72
CA ALA A 50 -14.42 -6.58 -5.97
C ALA A 50 -14.37 -5.60 -4.77
N LEU A 51 -14.85 -4.37 -4.93
CA LEU A 51 -15.01 -3.41 -3.83
C LEU A 51 -15.99 -3.91 -2.76
N ALA A 52 -17.07 -4.59 -3.17
CA ALA A 52 -18.00 -5.21 -2.22
C ALA A 52 -17.31 -6.31 -1.39
N ILE A 53 -16.49 -7.15 -2.03
CA ILE A 53 -15.73 -8.20 -1.36
C ILE A 53 -14.71 -7.59 -0.38
N VAL A 54 -14.02 -6.51 -0.77
CA VAL A 54 -13.09 -5.78 0.09
C VAL A 54 -13.82 -5.15 1.28
N PHE A 55 -14.98 -4.55 1.06
CA PHE A 55 -15.79 -4.01 2.14
C PHE A 55 -16.18 -5.10 3.15
N ILE A 56 -16.65 -6.25 2.66
CA ILE A 56 -16.97 -7.40 3.51
C ILE A 56 -15.73 -7.88 4.27
N SER A 57 -14.56 -7.95 3.62
CA SER A 57 -13.31 -8.36 4.27
C SER A 57 -12.90 -7.40 5.38
N GLY A 58 -13.00 -6.08 5.17
CA GLY A 58 -12.73 -5.08 6.18
C GLY A 58 -13.68 -5.17 7.37
N VAL A 59 -14.98 -5.40 7.14
CA VAL A 59 -15.96 -5.62 8.22
C VAL A 59 -15.66 -6.89 9.01
N VAL A 60 -15.36 -7.99 8.33
CA VAL A 60 -14.98 -9.26 8.98
C VAL A 60 -13.70 -9.07 9.80
N PHE A 61 -12.71 -8.40 9.24
CA PHE A 61 -11.46 -8.10 9.91
C PHE A 61 -11.69 -7.21 11.14
N PHE A 62 -12.52 -6.18 11.04
CA PHE A 62 -12.89 -5.32 12.16
C PHE A 62 -13.59 -6.08 13.30
N LEU A 63 -14.51 -6.98 12.96
CA LEU A 63 -15.15 -7.86 13.95
C LEU A 63 -14.13 -8.77 14.64
N LEU A 64 -13.17 -9.33 13.89
CA LEU A 64 -12.08 -10.13 14.44
C LEU A 64 -11.18 -9.28 15.37
N ALA A 65 -10.93 -8.01 15.02
CA ALA A 65 -10.14 -7.07 15.82
C ALA A 65 -10.80 -6.82 17.18
N ILE A 66 -12.09 -6.47 17.20
CA ILE A 66 -12.84 -6.20 18.43
C ILE A 66 -12.91 -7.43 19.34
N THR A 67 -13.07 -8.64 18.77
CA THR A 67 -13.10 -9.88 19.58
C THR A 67 -11.74 -10.22 20.20
N GLY A 68 -10.68 -9.51 19.83
CA GLY A 68 -9.33 -9.75 20.31
C GLY A 68 -8.68 -11.04 19.77
N LEU A 69 -9.29 -11.67 18.76
CA LEU A 69 -8.75 -12.85 18.11
C LEU A 69 -7.41 -12.56 17.45
N GLU A 70 -7.22 -11.35 16.95
CA GLU A 70 -5.96 -10.86 16.38
C GLU A 70 -4.81 -10.84 17.38
N LYS A 71 -5.09 -10.47 18.63
CA LYS A 71 -4.10 -10.55 19.72
C LYS A 71 -3.60 -11.98 19.91
N ARG A 72 -4.50 -12.96 19.74
CA ARG A 72 -4.15 -14.38 19.79
C ARG A 72 -3.35 -14.77 18.56
N LEU A 73 -3.78 -14.37 17.36
CA LEU A 73 -3.05 -14.62 16.11
C LEU A 73 -1.65 -14.03 16.16
N HIS A 74 -1.50 -12.76 16.56
CA HIS A 74 -0.19 -12.13 16.71
C HIS A 74 0.73 -12.88 17.69
N ARG A 75 0.17 -13.46 18.75
CA ARG A 75 0.91 -14.20 19.76
C ARG A 75 1.25 -15.64 19.35
N VAL A 76 0.37 -16.28 18.56
CA VAL A 76 0.54 -17.65 18.05
C VAL A 76 1.55 -17.70 16.91
N ILE A 77 1.64 -16.68 16.08
CA ILE A 77 2.59 -16.62 14.97
C ILE A 77 4.02 -16.48 15.51
N PRO A 78 4.91 -17.46 15.27
CA PRO A 78 6.31 -17.39 15.69
C PRO A 78 7.04 -16.19 15.08
N ASN A 79 7.98 -15.60 15.79
CA ASN A 79 8.73 -14.44 15.32
C ASN A 79 9.48 -14.71 14.00
N ASN A 80 9.97 -15.94 13.80
CA ASN A 80 10.64 -16.33 12.55
C ASN A 80 9.72 -16.18 11.33
N ILE A 81 8.45 -16.55 11.46
CA ILE A 81 7.45 -16.37 10.38
C ILE A 81 7.19 -14.88 10.15
N LYS A 82 7.05 -14.08 11.21
CA LYS A 82 6.86 -12.62 11.09
C LYS A 82 8.02 -11.97 10.33
N TYR A 83 9.27 -12.30 10.67
CA TYR A 83 10.45 -11.78 9.96
C TYR A 83 10.52 -12.29 8.52
N ALA A 84 10.17 -13.55 8.26
CA ALA A 84 10.15 -14.10 6.91
C ALA A 84 9.12 -13.38 6.02
N VAL A 85 7.92 -13.12 6.54
CA VAL A 85 6.88 -12.37 5.84
C VAL A 85 7.32 -10.92 5.58
N THR A 86 7.92 -10.25 6.58
CA THR A 86 8.47 -8.89 6.41
C THR A 86 9.52 -8.86 5.30
N GLY A 87 10.46 -9.82 5.28
CA GLY A 87 11.44 -9.94 4.20
C GLY A 87 10.81 -10.24 2.84
N GLY A 88 9.80 -11.11 2.81
CA GLY A 88 9.06 -11.46 1.59
C GLY A 88 8.32 -10.25 0.99
N ILE A 89 7.64 -9.46 1.82
CA ILE A 89 6.98 -8.21 1.38
C ILE A 89 8.02 -7.22 0.86
N GLY A 90 9.15 -7.05 1.53
CA GLY A 90 10.23 -6.20 1.06
C GLY A 90 10.76 -6.63 -0.31
N MET A 91 11.02 -7.92 -0.52
CA MET A 91 11.44 -8.47 -1.82
C MET A 91 10.38 -8.27 -2.90
N TYR A 92 9.09 -8.44 -2.55
CA TYR A 92 7.99 -8.21 -3.47
C TYR A 92 7.93 -6.73 -3.94
N ILE A 93 8.11 -5.77 -3.02
CA ILE A 93 8.14 -4.34 -3.34
C ILE A 93 9.32 -4.02 -4.27
N VAL A 94 10.50 -4.58 -3.99
CA VAL A 94 11.69 -4.44 -4.86
C VAL A 94 11.39 -4.97 -6.26
N LEU A 95 10.83 -6.17 -6.37
CA LEU A 95 10.48 -6.78 -7.66
C LEU A 95 9.47 -5.91 -8.43
N GLN A 96 8.45 -5.41 -7.77
CA GLN A 96 7.48 -4.50 -8.38
C GLN A 96 8.12 -3.19 -8.85
N GLY A 97 9.06 -2.64 -8.06
CA GLY A 97 9.83 -1.48 -8.45
C GLY A 97 10.67 -1.72 -9.70
N LEU A 98 11.36 -2.85 -9.79
CA LEU A 98 12.19 -3.24 -10.95
C LEU A 98 11.35 -3.46 -12.23
N ILE A 99 10.15 -4.02 -12.09
CA ILE A 99 9.21 -4.19 -13.22
C ILE A 99 8.67 -2.84 -13.67
N LYS A 100 8.20 -2.00 -12.74
CA LYS A 100 7.63 -0.68 -13.06
C LYS A 100 8.66 0.30 -13.63
N SER A 101 9.92 0.16 -13.24
CA SER A 101 11.03 0.96 -13.81
C SER A 101 11.55 0.42 -15.13
N TYR A 102 10.94 -0.63 -15.68
CA TYR A 102 11.39 -1.31 -16.90
C TYR A 102 12.82 -1.87 -16.84
N ILE A 103 13.36 -2.10 -15.64
CA ILE A 103 14.64 -2.83 -15.49
C ILE A 103 14.43 -4.31 -15.80
N PHE A 104 13.28 -4.86 -15.36
CA PHE A 104 12.82 -6.18 -15.75
C PHE A 104 11.60 -6.08 -16.66
N GLU A 105 11.66 -6.76 -17.80
CA GLU A 105 10.51 -6.94 -18.68
C GLU A 105 10.04 -8.39 -18.64
N LYS A 106 8.72 -8.57 -18.52
CA LYS A 106 8.12 -9.91 -18.50
C LYS A 106 8.06 -10.44 -19.92
N SER A 107 8.83 -11.50 -20.21
CA SER A 107 8.83 -12.18 -21.50
C SER A 107 8.44 -13.65 -21.33
N GLY A 108 7.29 -14.03 -21.86
CA GLY A 108 6.79 -15.40 -21.76
C GLY A 108 6.76 -15.93 -20.32
N ASN A 109 7.56 -16.95 -20.05
CA ASN A 109 7.63 -17.61 -18.73
C ASN A 109 8.73 -17.06 -17.81
N GLY A 110 9.40 -15.95 -18.16
CA GLY A 110 10.52 -15.42 -17.38
C GLY A 110 10.60 -13.89 -17.39
N PHE A 111 11.63 -13.40 -16.72
CA PHE A 111 12.01 -11.99 -16.73
C PHE A 111 13.27 -11.82 -17.55
N LEU A 112 13.27 -10.82 -18.42
CA LEU A 112 14.45 -10.41 -19.19
C LEU A 112 14.93 -9.05 -18.69
N PHE A 113 16.25 -8.88 -18.60
CA PHE A 113 16.84 -7.55 -18.41
C PHE A 113 16.74 -6.75 -19.70
N ILE A 114 16.30 -5.50 -19.59
CA ILE A 114 16.27 -4.60 -20.74
C ILE A 114 17.68 -4.26 -21.19
N ASN A 115 17.85 -4.14 -22.51
CA ASN A 115 19.10 -3.65 -23.10
C ASN A 115 19.24 -2.14 -22.85
N LEU A 116 19.94 -1.78 -21.77
CA LEU A 116 20.13 -0.40 -21.31
C LEU A 116 20.87 0.49 -22.30
N LEU A 117 21.52 -0.08 -23.31
CA LEU A 117 22.34 0.66 -24.28
C LEU A 117 21.53 1.34 -25.41
N ASN A 118 20.24 1.05 -25.51
CA ASN A 118 19.39 1.67 -26.53
C ASN A 118 18.67 2.90 -25.98
N PHE A 119 19.28 4.07 -26.07
CA PHE A 119 18.76 5.35 -25.54
C PHE A 119 17.55 5.92 -26.30
N ASN A 120 17.19 5.36 -27.44
CA ASN A 120 16.03 5.86 -28.21
C ASN A 120 14.69 5.39 -27.63
N ASN A 121 14.70 4.38 -26.74
CA ASN A 121 13.51 3.86 -26.12
C ASN A 121 13.25 4.55 -24.77
N THR A 122 12.04 5.05 -24.56
CA THR A 122 11.62 5.70 -23.31
C THR A 122 11.76 4.77 -22.10
N HIS A 123 11.51 3.47 -22.27
CA HIS A 123 11.65 2.46 -21.22
C HIS A 123 13.09 2.36 -20.73
N ASN A 124 14.07 2.40 -21.63
CA ASN A 124 15.49 2.34 -21.27
C ASN A 124 15.95 3.60 -20.55
N LYS A 125 15.43 4.78 -20.93
CA LYS A 125 15.69 6.04 -20.21
C LYS A 125 15.16 5.96 -18.78
N THR A 126 13.94 5.42 -18.58
CA THR A 126 13.33 5.24 -17.25
C THR A 126 14.18 4.30 -16.40
N ALA A 127 14.63 3.16 -16.95
CA ALA A 127 15.48 2.21 -16.25
C ALA A 127 16.80 2.85 -15.81
N MET A 128 17.47 3.59 -16.71
CA MET A 128 18.71 4.29 -16.39
C MET A 128 18.51 5.36 -15.30
N LEU A 129 17.47 6.19 -15.44
CA LEU A 129 17.15 7.21 -14.45
C LEU A 129 16.89 6.59 -13.07
N THR A 130 16.21 5.45 -13.04
CA THR A 130 15.94 4.73 -11.80
C THR A 130 17.23 4.21 -11.16
N ILE A 131 18.12 3.59 -11.94
CA ILE A 131 19.41 3.11 -11.44
C ILE A 131 20.27 4.26 -10.91
N CYS A 132 20.37 5.36 -11.66
CA CYS A 132 21.10 6.55 -11.20
C CYS A 132 20.48 7.14 -9.92
N GLY A 133 19.13 7.15 -9.83
CA GLY A 133 18.40 7.60 -8.65
C GLY A 133 18.69 6.74 -7.42
N ILE A 134 18.70 5.42 -7.57
CA ILE A 134 19.03 4.49 -6.48
C ILE A 134 20.47 4.74 -6.00
N ILE A 135 21.43 4.84 -6.91
CA ILE A 135 22.84 5.13 -6.55
C ILE A 135 22.96 6.48 -5.82
N LEU A 136 22.27 7.51 -6.32
CA LEU A 136 22.25 8.83 -5.68
C LEU A 136 21.70 8.75 -4.26
N ILE A 137 20.56 8.07 -4.06
CA ILE A 137 19.94 7.90 -2.74
C ILE A 137 20.91 7.18 -1.79
N ILE A 138 21.56 6.10 -2.25
CA ILE A 138 22.55 5.37 -1.43
C ILE A 138 23.71 6.28 -1.01
N ILE A 139 24.22 7.11 -1.93
CA ILE A 139 25.30 8.07 -1.62
C ILE A 139 24.83 9.10 -0.58
N LEU A 140 23.60 9.63 -0.72
CA LEU A 140 23.05 10.61 0.20
C LEU A 140 22.84 10.01 1.60
N ILE A 141 22.34 8.76 1.68
CA ILE A 141 22.18 8.04 2.95
C ILE A 141 23.54 7.82 3.63
N ASN A 142 24.56 7.38 2.87
CA ASN A 142 25.91 7.18 3.40
C ASN A 142 26.56 8.49 3.90
N LYS A 143 26.16 9.62 3.34
CA LYS A 143 26.59 10.94 3.82
C LYS A 143 25.75 11.46 5.00
N HIS A 144 24.83 10.66 5.53
CA HIS A 144 23.93 11.03 6.64
C HIS A 144 23.12 12.31 6.37
N ILE A 145 22.74 12.57 5.12
CA ILE A 145 21.93 13.73 4.75
C ILE A 145 20.47 13.43 5.10
N HIS A 146 19.86 14.28 5.95
CA HIS A 146 18.46 14.17 6.31
C HIS A 146 17.56 14.35 5.07
N GLY A 147 16.53 13.53 4.95
CA GLY A 147 15.64 13.56 3.78
C GLY A 147 16.26 12.99 2.49
N ALA A 148 17.30 12.17 2.58
CA ALA A 148 18.05 11.62 1.43
C ALA A 148 17.12 11.02 0.36
N ILE A 149 16.09 10.26 0.78
CA ILE A 149 15.13 9.63 -0.14
C ILE A 149 14.27 10.68 -0.85
N PHE A 150 13.83 11.73 -0.11
CA PHE A 150 13.04 12.81 -0.68
C PHE A 150 13.86 13.62 -1.71
N ILE A 151 15.08 13.99 -1.34
CA ILE A 151 16.00 14.71 -2.23
C ILE A 151 16.29 13.88 -3.50
N GLY A 152 16.57 12.59 -3.34
CA GLY A 152 16.85 11.71 -4.46
C GLY A 152 15.66 11.59 -5.42
N LYS A 153 14.44 11.43 -4.90
CA LYS A 153 13.22 11.43 -5.71
C LYS A 153 13.03 12.77 -6.44
N LEU A 154 13.23 13.89 -5.76
CA LEU A 154 13.06 15.22 -6.36
C LEU A 154 14.07 15.46 -7.49
N VAL A 155 15.33 15.05 -7.32
CA VAL A 155 16.35 15.11 -8.38
C VAL A 155 15.96 14.26 -9.57
N CYS A 156 15.44 13.03 -9.36
CA CYS A 156 14.97 12.17 -10.44
C CYS A 156 13.80 12.80 -11.20
N ILE A 157 12.84 13.41 -10.49
CA ILE A 157 11.71 14.12 -11.12
C ILE A 157 12.20 15.28 -11.99
N LEU A 158 13.09 16.11 -11.45
CA LEU A 158 13.67 17.23 -12.20
C LEU A 158 14.50 16.77 -13.42
N ALA A 159 15.19 15.63 -13.32
CA ALA A 159 15.93 15.05 -14.42
C ALA A 159 15.03 14.41 -15.48
N ALA A 160 13.83 13.93 -15.11
CA ALA A 160 12.86 13.35 -16.04
C ALA A 160 12.29 14.40 -17.01
N ILE A 161 12.17 15.67 -16.59
CA ILE A 161 11.62 16.76 -17.42
C ILE A 161 12.44 16.95 -18.73
N PRO A 162 13.75 17.23 -18.69
CA PRO A 162 14.54 17.43 -19.91
C PRO A 162 14.70 16.15 -20.74
N LEU A 163 14.53 14.97 -20.13
CA LEU A 163 14.58 13.69 -20.86
C LEU A 163 13.28 13.40 -21.63
N GLY A 164 12.25 14.26 -21.51
CA GLY A 164 10.97 14.09 -22.18
C GLY A 164 10.17 12.90 -21.65
N MET A 165 10.37 12.52 -20.39
CA MET A 165 9.72 11.37 -19.77
C MET A 165 8.45 11.76 -19.03
N THR A 166 8.18 13.04 -18.88
CA THR A 166 6.96 13.56 -18.27
C THR A 166 5.79 13.46 -19.25
N GLY A 167 4.68 12.91 -18.80
CA GLY A 167 3.43 12.91 -19.57
C GLY A 167 2.92 14.33 -19.80
N ASN A 168 2.10 14.52 -20.82
CA ASN A 168 1.43 15.80 -21.05
C ASN A 168 0.57 16.14 -19.82
N ILE A 169 0.78 17.33 -19.26
CA ILE A 169 -0.05 17.84 -18.17
C ILE A 169 -1.40 18.23 -18.78
N TYR A 170 -2.28 17.24 -18.92
CA TYR A 170 -3.67 17.55 -19.20
C TYR A 170 -4.32 18.02 -17.91
N VAL A 171 -4.74 19.27 -17.86
CA VAL A 171 -5.60 19.78 -16.77
C VAL A 171 -6.98 19.12 -16.94
N ASN A 172 -7.04 17.84 -16.63
CA ASN A 172 -8.31 17.15 -16.55
C ASN A 172 -9.07 17.72 -15.34
N LYS A 173 -10.36 18.03 -15.56
CA LYS A 173 -11.26 18.38 -14.46
C LYS A 173 -11.07 17.37 -13.33
N VAL A 174 -10.98 17.86 -12.11
CA VAL A 174 -10.90 17.01 -10.90
C VAL A 174 -12.19 16.18 -10.86
N PHE A 175 -12.14 14.96 -11.42
CA PHE A 175 -13.25 14.05 -11.35
C PHE A 175 -13.09 13.19 -10.09
N ILE A 176 -14.06 13.31 -9.18
CA ILE A 176 -14.26 12.32 -8.13
C ILE A 176 -14.48 10.99 -8.83
N SER A 177 -13.82 9.95 -8.35
CA SER A 177 -13.93 8.62 -8.94
C SER A 177 -15.42 8.23 -9.09
N PRO A 178 -15.85 7.72 -10.26
CA PRO A 178 -17.20 7.22 -10.43
C PRO A 178 -17.52 6.02 -9.51
N PHE A 179 -16.50 5.48 -8.84
CA PHE A 179 -16.61 4.34 -7.94
C PHE A 179 -16.85 4.71 -6.47
N VAL A 180 -16.99 6.00 -6.13
CA VAL A 180 -17.40 6.40 -4.78
C VAL A 180 -18.82 5.90 -4.52
N PHE A 181 -19.02 5.13 -3.45
CA PHE A 181 -20.27 4.43 -3.11
C PHE A 181 -20.83 3.51 -4.20
N SER A 182 -19.99 3.04 -5.14
CA SER A 182 -20.42 2.14 -6.23
C SER A 182 -20.24 0.68 -5.88
N ILE A 183 -20.36 0.31 -4.62
CA ILE A 183 -20.36 -1.08 -4.19
C ILE A 183 -21.55 -1.79 -4.80
N ASN A 184 -21.29 -2.85 -5.57
CA ASN A 184 -22.33 -3.65 -6.19
C ASN A 184 -22.31 -5.07 -5.62
N MET A 185 -23.32 -5.40 -4.85
CA MET A 185 -23.51 -6.76 -4.33
C MET A 185 -24.30 -7.65 -5.28
N ASN A 186 -24.92 -7.07 -6.32
CA ASN A 186 -25.70 -7.84 -7.28
C ASN A 186 -24.78 -8.73 -8.14
N GLY A 187 -25.17 -9.99 -8.29
CA GLY A 187 -24.40 -10.96 -9.08
C GLY A 187 -23.14 -11.50 -8.41
N LEU A 188 -22.89 -11.17 -7.15
CA LEU A 188 -21.83 -11.83 -6.36
C LEU A 188 -22.17 -13.30 -6.11
N ILE A 189 -23.45 -13.59 -5.90
CA ILE A 189 -23.97 -14.93 -5.67
C ILE A 189 -24.75 -15.36 -6.91
N ASP A 190 -24.30 -16.42 -7.54
CA ASP A 190 -25.05 -17.04 -8.63
C ASP A 190 -26.23 -17.82 -8.05
N SER A 191 -27.44 -17.26 -8.23
CA SER A 191 -28.71 -17.81 -7.70
C SER A 191 -29.40 -18.84 -8.59
N THR A 192 -28.74 -19.31 -9.65
CA THR A 192 -29.35 -20.25 -10.62
C THR A 192 -29.64 -21.64 -10.03
N SER A 193 -28.86 -22.07 -9.03
CA SER A 193 -29.01 -23.37 -8.37
C SER A 193 -28.47 -23.30 -6.93
N VAL A 194 -28.98 -24.15 -6.05
CA VAL A 194 -28.47 -24.30 -4.68
C VAL A 194 -26.99 -24.64 -4.70
N LYS A 195 -26.53 -25.45 -5.65
CA LYS A 195 -25.12 -25.80 -5.82
C LYS A 195 -24.29 -24.59 -6.21
N SER A 196 -24.77 -23.74 -7.13
CA SER A 196 -24.05 -22.52 -7.54
C SER A 196 -23.98 -21.47 -6.42
N ILE A 197 -25.04 -21.36 -5.61
CA ILE A 197 -25.04 -20.50 -4.41
C ILE A 197 -23.92 -20.92 -3.44
N VAL A 198 -23.83 -22.21 -3.12
CA VAL A 198 -22.81 -22.73 -2.18
C VAL A 198 -21.42 -22.50 -2.73
N VAL A 199 -21.19 -22.75 -4.02
CA VAL A 199 -19.88 -22.52 -4.66
C VAL A 199 -19.52 -21.02 -4.65
N SER A 200 -20.46 -20.14 -4.97
CA SER A 200 -20.23 -18.69 -4.95
C SER A 200 -19.90 -18.18 -3.55
N LEU A 201 -20.65 -18.62 -2.53
CA LEU A 201 -20.37 -18.28 -1.13
C LEU A 201 -19.01 -18.79 -0.67
N PHE A 202 -18.65 -20.01 -1.06
CA PHE A 202 -17.33 -20.57 -0.75
C PHE A 202 -16.21 -19.77 -1.40
N ASN A 203 -16.34 -19.40 -2.67
CA ASN A 203 -15.34 -18.59 -3.39
C ASN A 203 -15.20 -17.20 -2.76
N ILE A 204 -16.32 -16.52 -2.47
CA ILE A 204 -16.29 -15.21 -1.78
C ILE A 204 -15.65 -15.34 -0.40
N GLY A 205 -16.03 -16.35 0.38
CA GLY A 205 -15.46 -16.60 1.69
C GLY A 205 -13.95 -16.84 1.64
N MET A 206 -13.46 -17.58 0.65
CA MET A 206 -12.03 -17.81 0.42
C MET A 206 -11.31 -16.51 0.05
N ILE A 207 -11.87 -15.69 -0.83
CA ILE A 207 -11.28 -14.40 -1.23
C ILE A 207 -11.23 -13.45 -0.02
N VAL A 208 -12.32 -13.33 0.73
CA VAL A 208 -12.37 -12.52 1.97
C VAL A 208 -11.31 -12.98 2.97
N PHE A 209 -11.20 -14.29 3.19
CA PHE A 209 -10.20 -14.87 4.09
C PHE A 209 -8.77 -14.54 3.66
N VAL A 210 -8.46 -14.66 2.37
CA VAL A 210 -7.14 -14.33 1.83
C VAL A 210 -6.84 -12.84 2.01
N ILE A 211 -7.78 -11.95 1.69
CA ILE A 211 -7.60 -10.51 1.87
C ILE A 211 -7.36 -10.17 3.35
N CYS A 212 -8.16 -10.72 4.27
CA CYS A 212 -7.97 -10.50 5.71
C CYS A 212 -6.58 -10.94 6.18
N ILE A 213 -6.12 -12.12 5.76
CA ILE A 213 -4.78 -12.61 6.12
C ILE A 213 -3.67 -11.72 5.55
N MET A 214 -3.80 -11.31 4.29
CA MET A 214 -2.81 -10.42 3.65
C MET A 214 -2.72 -9.09 4.40
N ASP A 215 -3.85 -8.50 4.74
CA ASP A 215 -3.94 -7.21 5.44
C ASP A 215 -3.32 -7.29 6.86
N ILE A 216 -3.68 -8.33 7.62
CA ILE A 216 -3.09 -8.61 8.94
C ILE A 216 -1.56 -8.74 8.85
N PHE A 217 -1.07 -9.54 7.90
CA PHE A 217 0.37 -9.75 7.76
C PHE A 217 1.10 -8.49 7.29
N GLU A 218 0.51 -7.68 6.43
CA GLU A 218 1.10 -6.43 5.94
C GLU A 218 1.26 -5.43 7.10
N THR A 219 0.23 -5.24 7.91
CA THR A 219 0.26 -4.35 9.07
C THR A 219 1.19 -4.84 10.17
N ILE A 220 1.18 -6.14 10.49
CA ILE A 220 2.12 -6.74 11.45
C ILE A 220 3.57 -6.57 10.96
N SER A 221 3.84 -6.86 9.69
CA SER A 221 5.18 -6.78 9.11
C SER A 221 5.73 -5.37 9.13
N THR A 222 4.91 -4.38 8.74
CA THR A 222 5.28 -2.96 8.75
C THR A 222 5.58 -2.48 10.17
N THR A 223 4.74 -2.88 11.13
CA THR A 223 4.92 -2.51 12.54
C THR A 223 6.17 -3.14 13.14
N ILE A 224 6.49 -4.39 12.78
CA ILE A 224 7.73 -5.07 13.20
C ILE A 224 8.95 -4.40 12.57
N ALA A 225 8.88 -4.06 11.27
CA ALA A 225 9.96 -3.34 10.61
C ALA A 225 10.22 -1.99 11.32
N MET A 226 9.16 -1.23 11.61
CA MET A 226 9.25 0.02 12.35
C MET A 226 9.91 -0.18 13.73
N LYS A 227 9.54 -1.23 14.46
CA LYS A 227 10.13 -1.58 15.75
C LYS A 227 11.64 -1.77 15.65
N ASN A 228 12.12 -2.45 14.60
CA ASN A 228 13.54 -2.67 14.38
C ASN A 228 14.32 -1.37 14.07
N PHE A 229 13.71 -0.40 13.40
CA PHE A 229 14.32 0.91 13.16
C PHE A 229 14.34 1.80 14.41
N ILE A 230 13.39 1.62 15.34
CA ILE A 230 13.37 2.34 16.62
C ILE A 230 14.47 1.84 17.57
N TRP A 231 15.04 0.64 17.32
CA TRP A 231 16.14 0.07 18.13
C TRP A 231 17.39 0.96 18.20
N LEU A 232 17.51 1.94 17.33
CA LEU A 232 18.56 2.96 17.43
C LEU A 232 18.31 3.98 18.57
N LYS A 233 17.18 3.89 19.33
CA LYS A 233 16.84 4.73 20.52
C LYS A 233 15.88 4.00 21.49
N PRO A 234 15.74 4.44 22.75
CA PRO A 234 15.54 3.60 23.95
C PRO A 234 14.29 2.72 24.01
N LYS A 235 14.40 1.65 24.79
CA LYS A 235 13.45 0.58 25.10
C LYS A 235 11.98 0.98 25.37
N GLU A 236 11.69 2.26 25.63
CA GLU A 236 10.33 2.75 25.93
C GLU A 236 9.40 2.73 24.71
N CYS A 237 9.92 3.01 23.51
CA CYS A 237 9.10 2.99 22.28
C CYS A 237 8.71 1.58 21.84
N GLU A 238 9.51 0.57 22.17
CA GLU A 238 9.24 -0.82 21.83
C GLU A 238 7.96 -1.34 22.50
N ASN A 239 7.83 -1.05 23.80
CA ASN A 239 6.66 -1.45 24.59
C ASN A 239 5.37 -0.73 24.15
N VAL A 240 5.50 0.52 23.65
CA VAL A 240 4.34 1.30 23.19
C VAL A 240 3.71 0.67 21.95
N ILE A 241 4.54 0.26 20.99
CA ILE A 241 4.05 -0.33 19.73
C ILE A 241 3.34 -1.66 19.99
N ASP A 242 3.92 -2.54 20.82
CA ASP A 242 3.28 -3.83 21.14
C ASP A 242 1.97 -3.64 21.92
N LYS A 243 1.87 -2.59 22.72
CA LYS A 243 0.65 -2.23 23.45
C LYS A 243 -0.42 -1.66 22.52
N GLU A 244 -0.03 -0.85 21.55
CA GLU A 244 -0.96 -0.19 20.63
C GLU A 244 -1.31 -1.07 19.39
N MET A 245 -0.61 -2.19 19.16
CA MET A 245 -0.87 -3.09 18.03
C MET A 245 -2.35 -3.45 17.85
N PRO A 246 -3.11 -3.79 18.90
CA PRO A 246 -4.52 -4.10 18.72
C PRO A 246 -5.33 -2.93 18.17
N LYS A 247 -5.07 -1.71 18.66
CA LYS A 247 -5.74 -0.51 18.14
C LYS A 247 -5.33 -0.18 16.71
N ILE A 248 -4.06 -0.43 16.36
CA ILE A 248 -3.57 -0.25 14.99
C ILE A 248 -4.38 -1.14 14.05
N LEU A 249 -4.56 -2.42 14.40
CA LEU A 249 -5.32 -3.38 13.61
C LEU A 249 -6.83 -3.04 13.56
N GLU A 250 -7.42 -2.57 14.67
CA GLU A 250 -8.80 -2.09 14.71
C GLU A 250 -9.01 -0.90 13.75
N VAL A 251 -8.12 0.07 13.75
CA VAL A 251 -8.20 1.25 12.88
C VAL A 251 -7.93 0.87 11.43
N ASP A 252 -6.95 0.00 11.17
CA ASP A 252 -6.59 -0.51 9.86
C ASP A 252 -7.78 -1.22 9.18
N SER A 253 -8.44 -2.12 9.90
CA SER A 253 -9.63 -2.83 9.41
C SER A 253 -10.82 -1.90 9.15
N ALA A 254 -11.04 -0.91 10.02
CA ALA A 254 -12.09 0.09 9.82
C ALA A 254 -11.80 0.96 8.58
N THR A 255 -10.54 1.39 8.40
CA THR A 255 -10.13 2.20 7.27
C THR A 255 -10.11 1.42 5.95
N THR A 256 -9.86 0.12 5.96
CA THR A 256 -10.04 -0.78 4.80
C THR A 256 -11.49 -0.77 4.33
N SER A 257 -12.46 -0.91 5.26
CA SER A 257 -13.89 -0.83 4.92
C SER A 257 -14.27 0.55 4.37
N LEU A 258 -13.83 1.63 5.00
CA LEU A 258 -14.07 3.01 4.53
C LEU A 258 -13.42 3.26 3.16
N GLY A 259 -12.21 2.74 2.94
CA GLY A 259 -11.52 2.82 1.66
C GLY A 259 -12.33 2.19 0.52
N ALA A 260 -12.91 1.03 0.76
CA ALA A 260 -13.77 0.35 -0.22
C ALA A 260 -15.02 1.19 -0.57
N LEU A 261 -15.65 1.87 0.41
CA LEU A 261 -16.76 2.80 0.18
C LEU A 261 -16.36 4.00 -0.67
N ILE A 262 -15.13 4.49 -0.53
CA ILE A 262 -14.61 5.62 -1.31
C ILE A 262 -14.14 5.17 -2.71
N GLY A 263 -14.21 3.87 -3.02
CA GLY A 263 -13.82 3.31 -4.31
C GLY A 263 -12.34 2.91 -4.39
N MET A 264 -11.72 2.61 -3.26
CA MET A 264 -10.35 2.13 -3.15
C MET A 264 -10.32 0.66 -2.74
N THR A 265 -9.34 -0.09 -3.23
CA THR A 265 -9.28 -1.55 -2.99
C THR A 265 -9.07 -1.90 -1.53
N THR A 266 -8.03 -1.39 -0.90
CA THR A 266 -7.77 -1.54 0.54
C THR A 266 -6.96 -0.37 1.03
N VAL A 267 -7.05 -0.10 2.32
CA VAL A 267 -6.17 0.82 3.02
C VAL A 267 -5.42 0.01 4.06
N SER A 268 -4.11 -0.05 3.96
CA SER A 268 -3.26 -0.80 4.87
C SER A 268 -2.06 0.05 5.33
N THR A 269 -1.36 -0.41 6.34
CA THR A 269 -0.22 0.31 6.89
C THR A 269 0.97 0.32 5.94
N TYR A 270 1.42 1.50 5.53
CA TYR A 270 2.54 1.69 4.59
C TYR A 270 3.90 1.35 5.21
N VAL A 271 4.67 0.52 4.50
CA VAL A 271 6.07 0.21 4.83
C VAL A 271 6.94 1.48 4.76
N GLU A 272 6.61 2.42 3.91
CA GLU A 272 7.28 3.72 3.75
C GLU A 272 7.23 4.58 5.01
N SER A 273 6.33 4.30 5.95
CA SER A 273 6.32 4.92 7.30
C SER A 273 7.65 4.76 8.01
N ASN A 274 8.37 3.66 7.73
CA ASN A 274 9.68 3.38 8.32
C ASN A 274 10.73 4.43 7.92
N THR A 275 10.63 5.06 6.74
CA THR A 275 11.54 6.14 6.34
C THR A 275 11.39 7.36 7.24
N GLY A 276 10.16 7.72 7.60
CA GLY A 276 9.90 8.78 8.56
C GLY A 276 10.43 8.45 9.96
N VAL A 277 10.33 7.18 10.36
CA VAL A 277 10.87 6.71 11.65
C VAL A 277 12.39 6.79 11.70
N VAL A 278 13.09 6.47 10.61
CA VAL A 278 14.55 6.62 10.48
C VAL A 278 14.95 8.09 10.61
N GLU A 279 14.17 9.00 10.01
CA GLU A 279 14.40 10.46 10.09
C GLU A 279 14.01 11.08 11.44
N GLY A 280 13.41 10.30 12.34
CA GLY A 280 13.12 10.75 13.72
C GLY A 280 11.64 10.85 14.09
N ALA A 281 10.72 10.41 13.25
CA ALA A 281 9.30 10.35 13.60
C ALA A 281 9.07 9.38 14.77
N ARG A 282 8.28 9.80 15.77
CA ARG A 282 8.04 8.99 16.99
C ARG A 282 6.58 9.01 17.46
N THR A 283 5.79 9.94 16.98
CA THR A 283 4.42 10.17 17.48
C THR A 283 3.42 10.20 16.33
N GLY A 284 2.14 10.05 16.66
CA GLY A 284 1.03 10.13 15.71
C GLY A 284 0.90 11.47 14.99
N LEU A 285 1.55 12.53 15.51
CA LEU A 285 1.58 13.84 14.85
C LEU A 285 2.15 13.74 13.41
N THR A 286 3.16 12.90 13.21
CA THR A 286 3.73 12.65 11.88
C THR A 286 2.68 12.09 10.92
N ALA A 287 1.90 11.11 11.36
CA ALA A 287 0.85 10.51 10.54
C ALA A 287 -0.29 11.52 10.26
N ILE A 288 -0.66 12.35 11.23
CA ILE A 288 -1.67 13.39 11.07
C ILE A 288 -1.21 14.43 10.05
N ILE A 289 0.01 14.94 10.16
CA ILE A 289 0.56 15.92 9.21
C ILE A 289 0.63 15.33 7.81
N THR A 290 1.11 14.08 7.68
CA THR A 290 1.20 13.40 6.39
C THR A 290 -0.20 13.19 5.79
N GLY A 291 -1.18 12.80 6.61
CA GLY A 291 -2.57 12.67 6.17
C GLY A 291 -3.16 13.99 5.67
N LEU A 292 -2.90 15.10 6.36
CA LEU A 292 -3.29 16.44 5.90
C LEU A 292 -2.60 16.81 4.57
N LEU A 293 -1.32 16.50 4.41
CA LEU A 293 -0.59 16.73 3.16
C LEU A 293 -1.20 15.93 2.01
N PHE A 294 -1.63 14.67 2.22
CA PHE A 294 -2.34 13.90 1.19
C PHE A 294 -3.63 14.59 0.76
N ILE A 295 -4.42 15.12 1.69
CA ILE A 295 -5.65 15.85 1.39
C ILE A 295 -5.34 17.17 0.63
N ILE A 296 -4.31 17.91 1.05
CA ILE A 296 -3.89 19.15 0.39
C ILE A 296 -3.38 18.88 -1.04
N THR A 297 -2.81 17.70 -1.32
CA THR A 297 -2.37 17.35 -2.69
C THR A 297 -3.51 16.99 -3.64
N VAL A 298 -4.74 16.82 -3.18
CA VAL A 298 -5.90 16.49 -4.04
C VAL A 298 -6.08 17.47 -5.20
N PRO A 299 -6.06 18.82 -5.02
CA PRO A 299 -6.14 19.76 -6.12
C PRO A 299 -4.98 19.67 -7.13
N PHE A 300 -3.84 19.16 -6.69
CA PHE A 300 -2.62 19.03 -7.50
C PHE A 300 -2.46 17.65 -8.15
N THR A 301 -3.51 16.81 -8.16
CA THR A 301 -3.45 15.45 -8.73
C THR A 301 -3.07 15.42 -10.20
N THR A 302 -3.38 16.46 -10.95
CA THR A 302 -2.96 16.59 -12.36
C THR A 302 -1.45 16.67 -12.51
N PHE A 303 -0.76 17.31 -11.59
CA PHE A 303 0.70 17.35 -11.56
C PHE A 303 1.30 16.01 -11.12
N THR A 304 0.73 15.37 -10.09
CA THR A 304 1.26 14.10 -9.55
C THR A 304 1.06 12.91 -10.49
N THR A 305 0.16 12.99 -11.45
CA THR A 305 -0.07 11.95 -12.46
C THR A 305 0.72 12.17 -13.75
N ALA A 306 1.26 13.38 -13.97
CA ALA A 306 2.08 13.72 -15.13
C ALA A 306 3.58 13.41 -14.90
N VAL A 307 3.98 13.22 -13.65
CA VAL A 307 5.34 12.89 -13.21
C VAL A 307 5.40 11.46 -12.72
#